data_3d8d728f54d04b10504184a34605d6a2
#
_entry.id   3d8d728f54d04b10504184a34605d6a2
#
_cell.length_a   1.000
_cell.length_b   1.000
_cell.length_c   1.000
_cell.angle_alpha   90.00
_cell.angle_beta   90.00
_cell.angle_gamma   90.00
#
_symmetry.space_group_name_H-M   'P 1'
#
loop_
_entity.id
_entity.type
_entity.pdbx_description
1 polymer ?
#
loop_
_entity_poly.entity_id
_entity_poly.type
_entity_poly.pdbx_seq_one_letter_code
_entity_poly.pdbx_strand_id
1 'polypeptide(L)'
;MESDVLVVDDSAAIRKILQRVLRQTGMAIRTIHEAGDGQEALEVMSAHKVDLVLTDINMPKMDGLQFLASVRASAQWRQVPVVMITTEGGETKVGEAVRLGAAGYVRKPFTADQIKEKLAGILLSGAPL
;
A
#
# COMPACT_ATOMS: atom_id res chain seq x y z
N MET A 1 -8.95 5.90 15.80
CA MET A 1 -9.23 6.64 14.57
C MET A 1 -9.38 5.68 13.41
N GLU A 2 -10.39 5.91 12.60
CA GLU A 2 -10.62 5.07 11.44
C GLU A 2 -9.76 5.53 10.26
N SER A 3 -9.22 4.57 9.52
CA SER A 3 -8.34 4.84 8.39
C SER A 3 -9.01 4.49 7.08
N ASP A 4 -8.71 5.29 6.06
CA ASP A 4 -9.10 5.00 4.68
C ASP A 4 -7.88 4.38 3.98
N VAL A 5 -8.05 3.20 3.41
CA VAL A 5 -6.97 2.41 2.83
C VAL A 5 -7.17 2.29 1.33
N LEU A 6 -6.07 2.37 0.58
CA LEU A 6 -6.07 2.12 -0.86
C LEU A 6 -5.28 0.84 -1.13
N VAL A 7 -5.90 -0.09 -1.85
CA VAL A 7 -5.29 -1.35 -2.26
C VAL A 7 -5.08 -1.31 -3.77
N VAL A 8 -3.84 -1.50 -4.20
CA VAL A 8 -3.45 -1.40 -5.62
C VAL A 8 -2.85 -2.72 -6.09
N ASP A 9 -3.49 -3.36 -7.04
CA ASP A 9 -3.01 -4.59 -7.65
C ASP A 9 -3.80 -4.80 -8.94
N ASP A 10 -3.15 -5.25 -10.00
CA ASP A 10 -3.83 -5.49 -11.27
C ASP A 10 -4.74 -6.72 -11.23
N SER A 11 -4.63 -7.56 -10.21
CA SER A 11 -5.50 -8.71 -9.99
C SER A 11 -6.66 -8.34 -9.07
N ALA A 12 -7.87 -8.38 -9.60
CA ALA A 12 -9.08 -8.15 -8.79
C ALA A 12 -9.21 -9.20 -7.68
N ALA A 13 -8.77 -10.44 -7.93
CA ALA A 13 -8.81 -11.50 -6.92
C ALA A 13 -7.88 -11.18 -5.75
N ILE A 14 -6.69 -10.68 -6.02
CA ILE A 14 -5.74 -10.29 -4.97
C ILE A 14 -6.29 -9.11 -4.18
N ARG A 15 -6.89 -8.12 -4.85
CA ARG A 15 -7.49 -7.00 -4.15
C ARG A 15 -8.59 -7.45 -3.17
N LYS A 16 -9.40 -8.43 -3.55
CA LYS A 16 -10.43 -8.99 -2.66
C LYS A 16 -9.81 -9.72 -1.46
N ILE A 17 -8.74 -10.46 -1.70
CA ILE A 17 -8.02 -11.15 -0.63
C ILE A 17 -7.45 -10.12 0.35
N LEU A 18 -6.82 -9.08 -0.15
CA LEU A 18 -6.26 -8.01 0.69
C LEU A 18 -7.34 -7.32 1.52
N GLN A 19 -8.50 -7.05 0.93
CA GLN A 19 -9.60 -6.45 1.67
C GLN A 19 -10.08 -7.34 2.80
N ARG A 20 -10.22 -8.63 2.54
CA ARG A 20 -10.63 -9.60 3.55
C ARG A 20 -9.59 -9.66 4.68
N VAL A 21 -8.32 -9.73 4.32
CA VAL A 21 -7.23 -9.79 5.29
C VAL A 21 -7.19 -8.53 6.14
N LEU A 22 -7.33 -7.37 5.53
CA LEU A 22 -7.38 -6.09 6.26
C LEU A 22 -8.53 -6.07 7.28
N ARG A 23 -9.71 -6.57 6.90
CA ARG A 23 -10.83 -6.65 7.82
C ARG A 23 -10.56 -7.61 8.97
N GLN A 24 -9.78 -8.66 8.74
CA GLN A 24 -9.43 -9.65 9.76
C GLN A 24 -8.38 -9.14 10.75
N THR A 25 -7.68 -8.06 10.42
CA THR A 25 -6.64 -7.52 11.33
C THR A 25 -7.22 -6.92 12.60
N GLY A 26 -8.50 -6.58 12.61
CA GLY A 26 -9.11 -5.87 13.73
C GLY A 26 -8.79 -4.39 13.77
N MET A 27 -8.06 -3.88 12.78
CA MET A 27 -7.75 -2.45 12.70
C MET A 27 -9.00 -1.66 12.34
N ALA A 28 -9.06 -0.42 12.83
CA ALA A 28 -10.18 0.47 12.55
C ALA A 28 -10.06 1.00 11.12
N ILE A 29 -10.71 0.34 10.18
CA ILE A 29 -10.70 0.72 8.77
C ILE A 29 -12.10 1.16 8.39
N ARG A 30 -12.19 2.40 7.87
CA ARG A 30 -13.48 2.96 7.45
C ARG A 30 -13.80 2.56 6.02
N THR A 31 -12.90 2.84 5.09
CA THR A 31 -13.11 2.59 3.67
C THR A 31 -11.88 1.94 3.07
N ILE A 32 -12.12 1.00 2.15
CA ILE A 32 -11.05 0.41 1.35
C ILE A 32 -11.34 0.74 -0.11
N HIS A 33 -10.46 1.55 -0.71
CA HIS A 33 -10.51 1.88 -2.13
C HIS A 33 -9.65 0.89 -2.89
N GLU A 34 -9.95 0.69 -4.17
CA GLU A 34 -9.21 -0.22 -5.05
C GLU A 34 -8.70 0.51 -6.27
N ALA A 35 -7.55 0.08 -6.77
CA ALA A 35 -7.00 0.52 -8.05
C ALA A 35 -6.28 -0.63 -8.71
N GLY A 36 -6.29 -0.67 -10.03
CA GLY A 36 -5.68 -1.74 -10.82
C GLY A 36 -4.26 -1.45 -11.29
N ASP A 37 -3.81 -0.22 -11.16
CA ASP A 37 -2.45 0.19 -11.52
C ASP A 37 -2.11 1.50 -10.82
N GLY A 38 -0.87 1.96 -10.99
CA GLY A 38 -0.41 3.16 -10.32
C GLY A 38 -1.11 4.44 -10.77
N GLN A 39 -1.48 4.51 -12.04
CA GLN A 39 -2.19 5.67 -12.57
C GLN A 39 -3.57 5.80 -11.96
N GLU A 40 -4.32 4.71 -11.94
CA GLU A 40 -5.63 4.67 -11.30
C GLU A 40 -5.52 4.98 -9.81
N ALA A 41 -4.45 4.49 -9.15
CA ALA A 41 -4.20 4.78 -7.74
C ALA A 41 -4.04 6.28 -7.49
N LEU A 42 -3.31 6.99 -8.37
CA LEU A 42 -3.17 8.44 -8.24
C LEU A 42 -4.51 9.16 -8.41
N GLU A 43 -5.36 8.66 -9.30
CA GLU A 43 -6.71 9.21 -9.48
C GLU A 43 -7.55 9.04 -8.22
N VAL A 44 -7.47 7.87 -7.59
CA VAL A 44 -8.18 7.61 -6.33
C VAL A 44 -7.70 8.56 -5.25
N MET A 45 -6.39 8.74 -5.12
CA MET A 45 -5.82 9.64 -4.11
C MET A 45 -6.22 11.10 -4.35
N SER A 46 -6.42 11.48 -5.62
CA SER A 46 -6.88 12.83 -5.95
C SER A 46 -8.34 13.06 -5.58
N ALA A 47 -9.15 12.01 -5.61
CA ALA A 47 -10.59 12.10 -5.37
C ALA A 47 -10.99 11.80 -3.93
N HIS A 48 -10.15 11.07 -3.20
CA HIS A 48 -10.48 10.60 -1.84
C HIS A 48 -9.28 10.76 -0.92
N LYS A 49 -9.57 10.97 0.36
CA LYS A 49 -8.54 10.95 1.39
C LYS A 49 -8.06 9.50 1.58
N VAL A 50 -6.75 9.31 1.60
CA VAL A 50 -6.14 7.99 1.81
C VAL A 50 -5.10 8.11 2.90
N ASP A 51 -5.18 7.22 3.89
CA ASP A 51 -4.28 7.23 5.05
C ASP A 51 -3.18 6.17 4.95
N LEU A 52 -3.37 5.16 4.11
CA LEU A 52 -2.45 4.04 3.97
C LEU A 52 -2.64 3.42 2.59
N VAL A 53 -1.54 3.08 1.93
CA VAL A 53 -1.57 2.39 0.63
C VAL A 53 -0.88 1.05 0.73
N LEU A 54 -1.52 0.01 0.21
CA LEU A 54 -0.91 -1.30 -0.02
C LEU A 54 -0.87 -1.51 -1.53
N THR A 55 0.31 -1.66 -2.11
CA THR A 55 0.44 -1.78 -3.56
C THR A 55 1.37 -2.89 -3.98
N ASP A 56 1.02 -3.59 -5.07
CA ASP A 56 1.95 -4.48 -5.76
C ASP A 56 3.03 -3.63 -6.45
N ILE A 57 4.13 -4.25 -6.79
CA ILE A 57 5.21 -3.61 -7.54
C ILE A 57 4.96 -3.74 -9.04
N ASN A 58 4.67 -4.94 -9.52
CA ASN A 58 4.53 -5.21 -10.95
C ASN A 58 3.09 -5.02 -11.42
N MET A 59 2.84 -3.93 -12.13
CA MET A 59 1.53 -3.59 -12.67
C MET A 59 1.68 -2.92 -14.03
N PRO A 60 0.67 -3.01 -14.92
CA PRO A 60 0.73 -2.32 -16.20
C PRO A 60 0.61 -0.82 -16.04
N LYS A 61 0.92 -0.08 -17.08
CA LYS A 61 0.83 1.38 -17.20
C LYS A 61 1.78 2.11 -16.26
N MET A 62 1.58 2.01 -14.96
CA MET A 62 2.45 2.58 -13.95
C MET A 62 2.64 1.54 -12.85
N ASP A 63 3.88 1.10 -12.63
CA ASP A 63 4.18 0.09 -11.60
C ASP A 63 4.22 0.71 -10.20
N GLY A 64 4.36 -0.16 -9.19
CA GLY A 64 4.35 0.29 -7.80
C GLY A 64 5.51 1.21 -7.44
N LEU A 65 6.67 1.04 -8.05
CA LEU A 65 7.83 1.90 -7.78
C LEU A 65 7.62 3.30 -8.36
N GLN A 66 7.09 3.37 -9.57
CA GLN A 66 6.75 4.64 -10.21
C GLN A 66 5.65 5.37 -9.43
N PHE A 67 4.66 4.63 -8.99
CA PHE A 67 3.59 5.17 -8.17
C PHE A 67 4.14 5.73 -6.86
N LEU A 68 4.99 4.95 -6.18
CA LEU A 68 5.61 5.39 -4.92
C LEU A 68 6.41 6.68 -5.12
N ALA A 69 7.20 6.75 -6.20
CA ALA A 69 7.97 7.96 -6.50
C ALA A 69 7.04 9.17 -6.68
N SER A 70 5.91 8.98 -7.37
CA SER A 70 4.93 10.05 -7.55
C SER A 70 4.32 10.51 -6.24
N VAL A 71 4.00 9.58 -5.35
CA VAL A 71 3.46 9.90 -4.02
C VAL A 71 4.46 10.70 -3.21
N ARG A 72 5.72 10.28 -3.18
CA ARG A 72 6.76 10.96 -2.42
C ARG A 72 7.13 12.33 -2.99
N ALA A 73 6.93 12.53 -4.28
CA ALA A 73 7.16 13.83 -4.92
C ALA A 73 6.02 14.82 -4.67
N SER A 74 4.88 14.36 -4.21
CA SER A 74 3.71 15.21 -3.96
C SER A 74 3.76 15.80 -2.56
N ALA A 75 3.66 17.12 -2.46
CA ALA A 75 3.58 17.78 -1.16
C ALA A 75 2.35 17.34 -0.37
N GLN A 76 1.28 16.97 -1.07
CA GLN A 76 0.04 16.54 -0.46
C GLN A 76 0.10 15.13 0.10
N TRP A 77 0.84 14.22 -0.58
CA TRP A 77 0.81 12.78 -0.26
C TRP A 77 2.12 12.20 0.27
N ARG A 78 3.19 12.99 0.30
CA ARG A 78 4.53 12.45 0.59
C ARG A 78 4.67 11.80 1.96
N GLN A 79 3.72 12.01 2.86
CA GLN A 79 3.75 11.39 4.20
C GLN A 79 2.82 10.18 4.32
N VAL A 80 2.04 9.88 3.28
CA VAL A 80 1.17 8.72 3.30
C VAL A 80 2.02 7.45 3.26
N PRO A 81 1.87 6.56 4.24
CA PRO A 81 2.65 5.32 4.22
C PRO A 81 2.23 4.43 3.05
N VAL A 82 3.21 3.92 2.33
CA VAL A 82 3.02 3.00 1.21
C VAL A 82 3.76 1.71 1.52
N VAL A 83 3.02 0.61 1.57
CA VAL A 83 3.55 -0.73 1.83
C VAL A 83 3.50 -1.54 0.55
N MET A 84 4.61 -2.16 0.18
CA MET A 84 4.68 -3.03 -0.99
C MET A 84 4.20 -4.42 -0.64
N ILE A 85 3.29 -4.97 -1.45
CA ILE A 85 2.80 -6.34 -1.32
C ILE A 85 3.18 -7.06 -2.61
N THR A 86 4.18 -7.93 -2.55
CA THR A 86 4.76 -8.43 -3.80
C THR A 86 5.25 -9.87 -3.70
N THR A 87 5.26 -10.55 -4.84
CA THR A 87 5.92 -11.85 -4.97
C THR A 87 7.41 -11.66 -5.18
N GLU A 88 7.84 -10.45 -5.54
CA GLU A 88 9.25 -10.15 -5.76
C GLU A 88 10.02 -10.23 -4.45
N GLY A 89 10.80 -11.28 -4.28
CA GLY A 89 11.70 -11.39 -3.14
C GLY A 89 13.09 -10.84 -3.45
N GLY A 90 13.25 -10.25 -4.64
CA GLY A 90 14.54 -9.76 -5.09
C GLY A 90 15.00 -8.54 -4.32
N GLU A 91 16.21 -8.59 -3.80
CA GLU A 91 16.80 -7.49 -3.05
C GLU A 91 16.80 -6.18 -3.82
N THR A 92 16.93 -6.25 -5.16
CA THR A 92 17.01 -5.08 -6.00
C THR A 92 15.75 -4.22 -5.95
N LYS A 93 14.59 -4.84 -6.16
CA LYS A 93 13.32 -4.10 -6.16
C LYS A 93 12.90 -3.67 -4.78
N VAL A 94 13.11 -4.53 -3.77
CA VAL A 94 12.83 -4.18 -2.39
C VAL A 94 13.73 -3.05 -1.94
N GLY A 95 15.02 -3.12 -2.25
CA GLY A 95 15.96 -2.06 -1.93
C GLY A 95 15.61 -0.74 -2.61
N GLU A 96 15.15 -0.80 -3.86
CA GLU A 96 14.71 0.38 -4.59
C GLU A 96 13.49 1.01 -3.95
N ALA A 97 12.52 0.18 -3.54
CA ALA A 97 11.33 0.66 -2.83
C ALA A 97 11.69 1.35 -1.52
N VAL A 98 12.62 0.79 -0.77
CA VAL A 98 13.09 1.39 0.48
C VAL A 98 13.75 2.75 0.20
N ARG A 99 14.59 2.83 -0.82
CA ARG A 99 15.23 4.09 -1.20
C ARG A 99 14.22 5.15 -1.62
N LEU A 100 13.13 4.73 -2.25
CA LEU A 100 12.07 5.64 -2.67
C LEU A 100 11.12 6.01 -1.53
N GLY A 101 11.31 5.44 -0.35
CA GLY A 101 10.55 5.81 0.82
C GLY A 101 9.35 4.93 1.13
N ALA A 102 9.38 3.66 0.72
CA ALA A 102 8.35 2.69 1.13
C ALA A 102 8.39 2.53 2.65
N ALA A 103 7.22 2.45 3.28
CA ALA A 103 7.12 2.24 4.72
C ALA A 103 7.44 0.80 5.11
N GLY A 104 7.30 -0.13 4.18
CA GLY A 104 7.63 -1.53 4.40
C GLY A 104 7.24 -2.37 3.21
N TYR A 105 7.43 -3.69 3.35
CA TYR A 105 6.97 -4.62 2.34
C TYR A 105 6.48 -5.91 2.98
N VAL A 106 5.58 -6.60 2.29
CA VAL A 106 5.06 -7.90 2.68
C VAL A 106 5.13 -8.80 1.46
N ARG A 107 5.57 -10.03 1.67
CA ARG A 107 5.75 -11.00 0.61
C ARG A 107 4.49 -11.84 0.41
N LYS A 108 4.08 -12.04 -0.83
CA LYS A 108 3.03 -12.99 -1.17
C LYS A 108 3.60 -14.41 -1.22
N PRO A 109 2.89 -15.43 -0.73
CA PRO A 109 1.62 -15.36 -0.02
C PRO A 109 1.79 -14.81 1.41
N PHE A 110 0.77 -14.17 1.93
CA PHE A 110 0.80 -13.54 3.25
C PHE A 110 -0.38 -14.01 4.10
N THR A 111 -0.23 -13.86 5.42
CA THR A 111 -1.30 -14.12 6.37
C THR A 111 -1.84 -12.80 6.93
N ALA A 112 -3.03 -12.86 7.54
CA ALA A 112 -3.60 -11.70 8.22
C ALA A 112 -2.67 -11.22 9.34
N ASP A 113 -2.03 -12.14 10.05
CA ASP A 113 -1.10 -11.78 11.13
C ASP A 113 0.12 -11.05 10.61
N GLN A 114 0.66 -11.45 9.47
CA GLN A 114 1.80 -10.77 8.85
C GLN A 114 1.46 -9.33 8.45
N ILE A 115 0.28 -9.13 7.85
CA ILE A 115 -0.20 -7.81 7.49
C ILE A 115 -0.43 -6.96 8.75
N LYS A 116 -1.11 -7.52 9.73
CA LYS A 116 -1.39 -6.83 10.99
C LYS A 116 -0.11 -6.38 11.66
N GLU A 117 0.87 -7.27 11.78
CA GLU A 117 2.14 -6.97 12.42
C GLU A 117 2.88 -5.86 11.70
N LYS A 118 2.93 -5.91 10.37
CA LYS A 118 3.59 -4.88 9.56
C LYS A 118 2.90 -3.54 9.71
N LEU A 119 1.59 -3.50 9.62
CA LEU A 119 0.83 -2.25 9.72
C LEU A 119 0.85 -1.67 11.12
N ALA A 120 0.81 -2.52 12.15
CA ALA A 120 0.93 -2.06 13.54
C ALA A 120 2.26 -1.36 13.76
N GLY A 121 3.35 -1.91 13.24
CA GLY A 121 4.66 -1.27 13.33
C GLY A 121 4.69 0.10 12.66
N ILE A 122 4.06 0.23 11.52
CA ILE A 122 3.99 1.49 10.78
C ILE A 122 3.15 2.53 11.52
N LEU A 123 1.96 2.13 11.99
CA LEU A 123 1.04 3.04 12.66
C LEU A 123 1.55 3.47 14.03
N LEU A 124 2.26 2.57 14.74
CA LEU A 124 2.80 2.85 16.06
C LEU A 124 4.12 3.63 16.02
N SER A 125 4.79 3.69 14.87
CA SER A 125 6.08 4.38 14.76
C SER A 125 5.95 5.90 14.73
N GLY A 126 4.79 6.43 15.07
CA GLY A 126 4.59 7.85 15.16
C GLY A 126 4.35 8.53 13.82
N ALA A 127 4.01 7.76 12.80
CA ALA A 127 3.54 8.37 11.57
C ALA A 127 2.33 9.22 11.95
N PRO A 128 2.38 10.53 11.74
CA PRO A 128 1.26 11.37 12.12
C PRO A 128 0.05 10.95 11.31
N LEU A 129 -0.95 10.57 12.00
CA LEU A 129 -2.21 10.21 11.41
C LEU A 129 -3.13 11.41 11.45
#